data_666178c2da78086480624e82114667e4
#
_entry.id   666178c2da78086480624e82114667e4
#
_cell.length_a   1.000
_cell.length_b   1.000
_cell.length_c   1.000
_cell.angle_alpha   90.00
_cell.angle_beta   90.00
_cell.angle_gamma   90.00
#
_symmetry.space_group_name_H-M   'P 1'
#
loop_
_entity.id
_entity.type
_entity.pdbx_description
1 polymer ?
#
loop_
_entity_poly.entity_id
_entity_poly.type
_entity_poly.pdbx_seq_one_letter_code
_entity_poly.pdbx_strand_id
1 'polypeptide(L)'
;LVRSRGLGDVYKRQHLGHARPAITFDVLFRYLTHLGYKVRYVRNITDVGHLEHDADEGEDKIAKKARLEELEPMEVVQYYLNRYHKAMEALNVLSPSIEPHASGHIIEQIQLVQKILDAGYAYESEGSVYFDVAKYNKDYHYGKLSGRNLDLSLIHISEPTRPY
;
A
#
# COMPACT_ATOMS: atom_id res chain seq x y z
N LEU A 1 7.38 1.39 -11.73
CA LEU A 1 6.62 1.04 -10.53
C LEU A 1 5.17 0.83 -10.93
N VAL A 2 4.74 -0.41 -11.06
CA VAL A 2 3.32 -0.71 -11.12
C VAL A 2 2.75 -0.24 -9.79
N ARG A 3 1.82 0.72 -9.78
CA ARG A 3 1.01 1.01 -8.59
C ARG A 3 0.36 -0.31 -8.20
N SER A 4 0.91 -0.97 -7.23
CA SER A 4 0.25 -2.04 -6.51
C SER A 4 -0.90 -1.36 -5.77
N ARG A 5 -2.06 -1.24 -6.41
CA ARG A 5 -3.30 -1.05 -5.68
C ARG A 5 -3.42 -2.30 -4.83
N GLY A 6 -3.23 -2.12 -3.53
CA GLY A 6 -3.13 -3.12 -2.48
C GLY A 6 -3.49 -4.55 -2.89
N LEU A 7 -2.49 -5.40 -3.01
CA LEU A 7 -2.66 -6.84 -3.21
C LEU A 7 -3.43 -7.50 -2.07
N GLY A 8 -3.74 -6.76 -1.03
CA GLY A 8 -4.32 -7.23 0.19
C GLY A 8 -5.56 -6.48 0.68
N ASP A 9 -6.45 -6.03 -0.22
CA ASP A 9 -7.77 -5.53 0.21
C ASP A 9 -8.54 -6.66 0.88
N VAL A 10 -8.54 -6.69 2.20
CA VAL A 10 -9.09 -7.78 3.01
C VAL A 10 -10.51 -7.52 3.51
N TYR A 11 -11.33 -6.80 2.75
CA TYR A 11 -12.72 -6.52 3.11
C TYR A 11 -13.75 -7.00 2.07
N LYS A 12 -13.31 -7.61 0.97
CA LYS A 12 -14.18 -8.14 -0.10
C LYS A 12 -13.58 -9.38 -0.77
N ARG A 13 -14.42 -10.08 -1.55
CA ARG A 13 -13.93 -11.21 -2.37
C ARG A 13 -12.93 -10.73 -3.40
N GLN A 14 -11.85 -11.48 -3.52
CA GLN A 14 -10.82 -11.26 -4.52
C GLN A 14 -11.34 -11.65 -5.92
N HIS A 15 -10.81 -11.01 -6.95
CA HIS A 15 -11.10 -11.30 -8.36
C HIS A 15 -9.80 -11.44 -9.17
N LEU A 16 -9.88 -11.79 -10.44
CA LEU A 16 -8.71 -12.02 -11.30
C LEU A 16 -7.70 -10.85 -11.33
N GLY A 17 -8.19 -9.61 -11.17
CA GLY A 17 -7.30 -8.46 -11.06
C GLY A 17 -6.33 -8.50 -9.87
N HIS A 18 -6.71 -9.19 -8.78
CA HIS A 18 -5.83 -9.41 -7.63
C HIS A 18 -4.87 -10.60 -7.84
N ALA A 19 -5.31 -11.61 -8.60
CA ALA A 19 -4.47 -12.76 -8.93
C ALA A 19 -3.30 -12.38 -9.85
N ARG A 20 -3.52 -11.49 -10.80
CA ARG A 20 -2.50 -11.10 -11.80
C ARG A 20 -1.19 -10.62 -11.17
N PRO A 21 -1.14 -9.63 -10.26
CA PRO A 21 0.10 -9.24 -9.61
C PRO A 21 0.73 -10.39 -8.81
N ALA A 22 -0.08 -11.18 -8.09
CA ALA A 22 0.42 -12.29 -7.29
C ALA A 22 1.14 -13.32 -8.17
N ILE A 23 0.55 -13.72 -9.29
CA ILE A 23 1.15 -14.65 -10.27
C ILE A 23 2.42 -14.03 -10.89
N THR A 24 2.39 -12.75 -11.26
CA THR A 24 3.55 -12.08 -11.85
C THR A 24 4.75 -12.08 -10.92
N PHE A 25 4.55 -11.76 -9.64
CA PHE A 25 5.62 -11.76 -8.65
C PHE A 25 6.03 -13.18 -8.24
N ASP A 26 5.14 -14.17 -8.28
CA ASP A 26 5.47 -15.57 -8.06
C ASP A 26 6.41 -16.09 -9.16
N VAL A 27 6.12 -15.78 -10.43
CA VAL A 27 7.00 -16.14 -11.54
C VAL A 27 8.39 -15.53 -11.37
N LEU A 28 8.46 -14.24 -10.99
CA LEU A 28 9.75 -13.59 -10.73
C LEU A 28 10.47 -14.19 -9.53
N PHE A 29 9.75 -14.50 -8.44
CA PHE A 29 10.30 -15.12 -7.25
C PHE A 29 10.91 -16.50 -7.56
N ARG A 30 10.17 -17.34 -8.28
CA ARG A 30 10.65 -18.68 -8.72
C ARG A 30 11.85 -18.55 -9.65
N TYR A 31 11.81 -17.65 -10.61
CA TYR A 31 12.89 -17.45 -11.58
C TYR A 31 14.19 -17.01 -10.91
N LEU A 32 14.14 -16.01 -10.05
CA LEU A 32 15.32 -15.55 -9.33
C LEU A 32 15.87 -16.62 -8.39
N THR A 33 15.00 -17.38 -7.73
CA THR A 33 15.40 -18.51 -6.89
C THR A 33 16.07 -19.62 -7.73
N HIS A 34 15.52 -19.93 -8.91
CA HIS A 34 16.12 -20.89 -9.85
C HIS A 34 17.53 -20.47 -10.30
N LEU A 35 17.75 -19.16 -10.49
CA LEU A 35 19.06 -18.61 -10.79
C LEU A 35 20.05 -18.62 -9.60
N GLY A 36 19.65 -19.15 -8.45
CA GLY A 36 20.49 -19.26 -7.26
C GLY A 36 20.50 -18.01 -6.36
N TYR A 37 19.68 -17.00 -6.62
CA TYR A 37 19.59 -15.84 -5.76
C TYR A 37 18.85 -16.18 -4.47
N LYS A 38 19.31 -15.62 -3.35
CA LYS A 38 18.60 -15.63 -2.08
C LYS A 38 17.51 -14.54 -2.12
N VAL A 39 16.30 -14.90 -2.48
CA VAL A 39 15.19 -13.96 -2.66
C VAL A 39 14.40 -13.81 -1.38
N ARG A 40 14.13 -12.57 -0.99
CA ARG A 40 13.20 -12.22 0.08
C ARG A 40 11.97 -11.54 -0.56
N TYR A 41 10.89 -12.26 -0.64
CA TYR A 41 9.63 -11.76 -1.18
C TYR A 41 8.74 -11.27 -0.03
N VAL A 42 8.39 -10.00 -0.06
CA VAL A 42 7.53 -9.34 0.94
C VAL A 42 6.25 -8.88 0.26
N ARG A 43 5.12 -9.20 0.85
CA ARG A 43 3.80 -8.75 0.40
C ARG A 43 3.04 -8.20 1.59
N ASN A 44 2.65 -6.92 1.54
CA ASN A 44 1.89 -6.33 2.64
C ASN A 44 0.43 -6.75 2.62
N ILE A 45 -0.17 -6.83 3.79
CA ILE A 45 -1.60 -6.95 4.01
C ILE A 45 -2.11 -5.57 4.46
N THR A 46 -3.02 -5.01 3.68
CA THR A 46 -3.66 -3.73 4.00
C THR A 46 -4.94 -4.03 4.77
N ASP A 47 -4.84 -4.07 6.07
CA ASP A 47 -5.90 -4.42 7.02
C ASP A 47 -6.51 -3.20 7.74
N VAL A 48 -6.01 -2.00 7.44
CA VAL A 48 -6.49 -0.70 7.96
C VAL A 48 -6.35 0.40 6.92
N GLY A 49 -7.07 1.49 7.09
CA GLY A 49 -6.91 2.70 6.28
C GLY A 49 -7.63 2.64 4.92
N HIS A 50 -8.67 1.84 4.79
CA HIS A 50 -9.53 1.79 3.60
C HIS A 50 -10.70 2.76 3.72
N LEU A 51 -10.45 4.06 3.57
CA LEU A 51 -11.49 5.07 3.64
C LEU A 51 -12.47 4.99 2.44
N GLU A 52 -13.72 5.38 2.69
CA GLU A 52 -14.73 5.46 1.63
C GLU A 52 -14.33 6.53 0.60
N HIS A 53 -14.58 6.24 -0.66
CA HIS A 53 -14.31 7.13 -1.81
C HIS A 53 -12.83 7.45 -2.09
N ASP A 54 -11.87 6.73 -1.47
CA ASP A 54 -10.44 7.04 -1.54
C ASP A 54 -10.13 8.50 -1.15
N ALA A 55 -10.96 9.07 -0.24
CA ALA A 55 -10.84 10.41 0.31
C ALA A 55 -10.06 10.40 1.63
N ASP A 56 -9.55 11.55 2.03
CA ASP A 56 -8.84 11.72 3.31
C ASP A 56 -9.79 11.66 4.52
N GLU A 57 -11.11 11.75 4.28
CA GLU A 57 -12.16 11.67 5.28
C GLU A 57 -13.20 10.61 4.88
N GLY A 58 -13.69 9.87 5.85
CA GLY A 58 -14.73 8.85 5.66
C GLY A 58 -14.60 7.69 6.63
N GLU A 59 -15.65 6.86 6.69
CA GLU A 59 -15.62 5.65 7.50
C GLU A 59 -14.71 4.60 6.82
N ASP A 60 -13.89 3.91 7.62
CA ASP A 60 -13.11 2.77 7.13
C ASP A 60 -14.03 1.66 6.64
N LYS A 61 -13.80 1.16 5.42
CA LYS A 61 -14.63 0.13 4.77
C LYS A 61 -14.67 -1.18 5.55
N ILE A 62 -13.59 -1.51 6.28
CA ILE A 62 -13.53 -2.71 7.12
C ILE A 62 -14.40 -2.51 8.35
N ALA A 63 -14.30 -1.35 9.01
CA ALA A 63 -15.10 -1.01 10.19
C ALA A 63 -16.60 -0.97 9.85
N LYS A 64 -16.96 -0.35 8.72
CA LYS A 64 -18.34 -0.33 8.23
C LYS A 64 -18.90 -1.73 7.98
N LYS A 65 -18.11 -2.60 7.33
CA LYS A 65 -18.51 -3.98 7.06
C LYS A 65 -18.66 -4.78 8.35
N ALA A 66 -17.73 -4.65 9.27
CA ALA A 66 -17.77 -5.30 10.57
C ALA A 66 -19.06 -4.94 11.35
N ARG A 67 -19.40 -3.64 11.38
CA ARG A 67 -20.62 -3.17 12.01
C ARG A 67 -21.89 -3.75 11.35
N LEU A 68 -21.93 -3.83 10.02
CA LEU A 68 -23.08 -4.38 9.28
C LEU A 68 -23.24 -5.90 9.46
N GLU A 69 -22.16 -6.61 9.71
CA GLU A 69 -22.14 -8.07 9.90
C GLU A 69 -22.09 -8.46 11.40
N GLU A 70 -22.15 -7.49 12.31
CA GLU A 70 -22.04 -7.68 13.77
C GLU A 70 -20.76 -8.42 14.18
N LEU A 71 -19.63 -8.10 13.52
CA LEU A 71 -18.32 -8.69 13.72
C LEU A 71 -17.32 -7.63 14.20
N GLU A 72 -16.20 -8.09 14.77
CA GLU A 72 -15.04 -7.22 14.98
C GLU A 72 -14.28 -6.98 13.66
N PRO A 73 -13.70 -5.79 13.43
CA PRO A 73 -12.97 -5.48 12.19
C PRO A 73 -11.90 -6.53 11.83
N MET A 74 -11.17 -7.04 12.82
CA MET A 74 -10.13 -8.04 12.59
C MET A 74 -10.67 -9.44 12.24
N GLU A 75 -11.92 -9.77 12.61
CA GLU A 75 -12.58 -10.99 12.17
C GLU A 75 -12.91 -10.92 10.68
N VAL A 76 -13.38 -9.77 10.20
CA VAL A 76 -13.59 -9.50 8.77
C VAL A 76 -12.29 -9.66 8.00
N VAL A 77 -11.21 -9.03 8.48
CA VAL A 77 -9.87 -9.14 7.89
C VAL A 77 -9.43 -10.60 7.81
N GLN A 78 -9.49 -11.34 8.91
CA GLN A 78 -9.05 -12.73 8.97
C GLN A 78 -9.84 -13.63 8.04
N TYR A 79 -11.16 -13.44 7.97
CA TYR A 79 -12.02 -14.22 7.07
C TYR A 79 -11.61 -14.04 5.60
N TYR A 80 -11.45 -12.80 5.12
CA TYR A 80 -11.08 -12.54 3.74
C TYR A 80 -9.63 -12.90 3.43
N LEU A 81 -8.72 -12.74 4.39
CA LEU A 81 -7.33 -13.13 4.25
C LEU A 81 -7.20 -14.65 4.05
N ASN A 82 -7.90 -15.43 4.85
CA ASN A 82 -7.93 -16.89 4.71
C ASN A 82 -8.47 -17.31 3.34
N ARG A 83 -9.50 -16.63 2.83
CA ARG A 83 -10.02 -16.87 1.48
C ARG A 83 -9.03 -16.50 0.40
N TYR A 84 -8.32 -15.39 0.58
CA TYR A 84 -7.27 -14.96 -0.33
C TYR A 84 -6.16 -16.00 -0.43
N HIS A 85 -5.64 -16.47 0.70
CA HIS A 85 -4.61 -17.51 0.72
C HIS A 85 -5.05 -18.79 0.02
N LYS A 86 -6.26 -19.28 0.30
CA LYS A 86 -6.83 -20.44 -0.40
C LYS A 86 -6.93 -20.23 -1.92
N ALA A 87 -7.32 -19.03 -2.36
CA ALA A 87 -7.37 -18.71 -3.79
C ALA A 87 -5.98 -18.68 -4.43
N MET A 88 -4.98 -18.14 -3.74
CA MET A 88 -3.58 -18.13 -4.23
C MET A 88 -3.00 -19.54 -4.29
N GLU A 89 -3.27 -20.37 -3.30
CA GLU A 89 -2.89 -21.78 -3.29
C GLU A 89 -3.50 -22.55 -4.48
N ALA A 90 -4.79 -22.34 -4.73
CA ALA A 90 -5.50 -22.96 -5.88
C ALA A 90 -4.91 -22.52 -7.24
N LEU A 91 -4.28 -21.35 -7.30
CA LEU A 91 -3.56 -20.84 -8.48
C LEU A 91 -2.07 -21.24 -8.49
N ASN A 92 -1.64 -22.12 -7.57
CA ASN A 92 -0.25 -22.55 -7.42
C ASN A 92 0.75 -21.40 -7.19
N VAL A 93 0.31 -20.32 -6.57
CA VAL A 93 1.14 -19.18 -6.18
C VAL A 93 1.83 -19.50 -4.87
N LEU A 94 3.16 -19.39 -4.81
CA LEU A 94 3.92 -19.59 -3.58
C LEU A 94 3.63 -18.50 -2.55
N SER A 95 3.65 -18.89 -1.28
CA SER A 95 3.58 -17.92 -0.20
C SER A 95 4.81 -17.01 -0.21
N PRO A 96 4.66 -15.72 0.09
CA PRO A 96 5.80 -14.83 0.26
C PRO A 96 6.63 -15.21 1.49
N SER A 97 7.84 -14.66 1.59
CA SER A 97 8.72 -14.87 2.75
C SER A 97 8.13 -14.26 4.01
N ILE A 98 7.38 -13.18 3.88
CA ILE A 98 6.68 -12.50 4.98
C ILE A 98 5.50 -11.68 4.44
N GLU A 99 4.43 -11.62 5.22
CA GLU A 99 3.25 -10.79 4.99
C GLU A 99 3.04 -9.82 6.17
N PRO A 100 3.71 -8.64 6.16
CA PRO A 100 3.49 -7.64 7.20
C PRO A 100 2.08 -7.05 7.08
N HIS A 101 1.42 -6.86 8.22
CA HIS A 101 0.14 -6.18 8.33
C HIS A 101 0.37 -4.67 8.53
N ALA A 102 -0.40 -3.83 7.85
CA ALA A 102 -0.29 -2.39 7.99
C ALA A 102 -0.57 -1.93 9.44
N SER A 103 -1.59 -2.52 10.10
CA SER A 103 -1.90 -2.25 11.51
C SER A 103 -0.75 -2.58 12.46
N GLY A 104 0.01 -3.63 12.16
CA GLY A 104 1.16 -4.04 12.97
C GLY A 104 2.40 -3.16 12.84
N HIS A 105 2.40 -2.17 11.92
CA HIS A 105 3.55 -1.32 11.61
C HIS A 105 3.27 0.17 11.78
N ILE A 106 2.23 0.53 12.51
CA ILE A 106 1.86 1.94 12.73
C ILE A 106 2.98 2.72 13.43
N ILE A 107 3.63 2.11 14.42
CA ILE A 107 4.72 2.76 15.16
C ILE A 107 5.90 3.06 14.24
N GLU A 108 6.31 2.12 13.40
CA GLU A 108 7.41 2.28 12.46
C GLU A 108 7.06 3.32 11.37
N GLN A 109 5.80 3.38 10.94
CA GLN A 109 5.32 4.41 10.02
C GLN A 109 5.42 5.80 10.65
N ILE A 110 4.96 5.98 11.89
CA ILE A 110 5.07 7.24 12.64
C ILE A 110 6.55 7.63 12.79
N GLN A 111 7.41 6.70 13.17
CA GLN A 111 8.84 6.96 13.31
C GLN A 111 9.49 7.37 11.99
N LEU A 112 9.08 6.78 10.87
CA LEU A 112 9.58 7.15 9.55
C LEU A 112 9.13 8.56 9.16
N VAL A 113 7.85 8.88 9.37
CA VAL A 113 7.29 10.22 9.12
C VAL A 113 8.01 11.26 9.96
N GLN A 114 8.25 10.98 11.26
CA GLN A 114 9.00 11.88 12.13
C GLN A 114 10.43 12.15 11.62
N LYS A 115 11.14 11.13 11.18
CA LYS A 115 12.47 11.30 10.58
C LYS A 115 12.46 12.18 9.34
N ILE A 116 11.40 12.11 8.53
CA ILE A 116 11.25 12.93 7.32
C ILE A 116 10.96 14.39 7.71
N LEU A 117 10.13 14.61 8.76
CA LEU A 117 9.88 15.93 9.35
C LEU A 117 11.16 16.54 9.91
N ASP A 118 11.90 15.77 10.71
CA ASP A 118 13.17 16.21 11.32
C ASP A 118 14.23 16.55 10.26
N ALA A 119 14.24 15.82 9.13
CA ALA A 119 15.08 16.12 7.98
C ALA A 119 14.61 17.36 7.18
N GLY A 120 13.44 17.90 7.50
CA GLY A 120 12.87 19.09 6.89
C GLY A 120 12.29 18.87 5.48
N TYR A 121 11.97 17.63 5.10
CA TYR A 121 11.34 17.29 3.82
C TYR A 121 9.85 16.96 3.94
N ALA A 122 9.26 17.23 5.10
CA ALA A 122 7.82 17.19 5.30
C ALA A 122 7.37 18.40 6.12
N TYR A 123 6.09 18.71 6.08
CA TYR A 123 5.46 19.78 6.85
C TYR A 123 4.06 19.35 7.30
N GLU A 124 3.59 19.98 8.37
CA GLU A 124 2.23 19.77 8.87
C GLU A 124 1.30 20.85 8.32
N SER A 125 0.10 20.47 7.90
CA SER A 125 -0.97 21.36 7.51
C SER A 125 -2.32 20.73 7.84
N GLU A 126 -3.18 21.46 8.52
CA GLU A 126 -4.55 21.03 8.86
C GLU A 126 -4.65 19.65 9.52
N GLY A 127 -3.67 19.33 10.39
CA GLY A 127 -3.61 18.04 11.10
C GLY A 127 -3.08 16.86 10.28
N SER A 128 -2.62 17.12 9.05
CA SER A 128 -1.99 16.11 8.18
C SER A 128 -0.53 16.44 7.95
N VAL A 129 0.27 15.42 7.63
CA VAL A 129 1.68 15.56 7.28
C VAL A 129 1.88 15.36 5.79
N TYR A 130 2.50 16.32 5.14
CA TYR A 130 2.77 16.31 3.71
C TYR A 130 4.27 16.24 3.42
N PHE A 131 4.65 15.42 2.46
CA PHE A 131 6.02 15.37 1.97
C PHE A 131 6.28 16.51 0.99
N ASP A 132 7.30 17.34 1.24
CA ASP A 132 7.68 18.46 0.38
C ASP A 132 8.50 17.96 -0.82
N VAL A 133 7.79 17.56 -1.86
CA VAL A 133 8.38 17.04 -3.11
C VAL A 133 9.26 18.10 -3.78
N ALA A 134 8.83 19.37 -3.77
CA ALA A 134 9.54 20.46 -4.43
C ALA A 134 10.89 20.73 -3.74
N LYS A 135 10.90 20.79 -2.42
CA LYS A 135 12.12 20.97 -1.62
C LYS A 135 13.06 19.77 -1.79
N TYR A 136 12.53 18.55 -1.66
CA TYR A 136 13.33 17.34 -1.83
C TYR A 136 13.97 17.24 -3.22
N ASN A 137 13.25 17.66 -4.28
CA ASN A 137 13.76 17.60 -5.64
C ASN A 137 14.91 18.60 -5.90
N LYS A 138 15.02 19.69 -5.14
CA LYS A 138 16.17 20.63 -5.23
C LYS A 138 17.46 19.99 -4.73
N ASP A 139 17.36 19.20 -3.67
CA ASP A 139 18.53 18.60 -3.00
C ASP A 139 18.83 17.21 -3.57
N TYR A 140 17.79 16.47 -4.00
CA TYR A 140 17.86 15.12 -4.50
C TYR A 140 16.98 14.97 -5.74
N HIS A 141 17.28 14.06 -6.61
CA HIS A 141 16.49 13.81 -7.80
C HIS A 141 15.24 12.97 -7.47
N TYR A 142 14.11 13.63 -7.18
CA TYR A 142 12.80 12.95 -7.00
C TYR A 142 12.33 12.35 -8.33
N GLY A 143 11.74 11.17 -8.26
CA GLY A 143 11.27 10.48 -9.47
C GLY A 143 12.33 9.65 -10.20
N LYS A 144 13.58 9.61 -9.71
CA LYS A 144 14.66 8.80 -10.29
C LYS A 144 14.28 7.33 -10.52
N LEU A 145 13.53 6.72 -9.60
CA LEU A 145 13.08 5.33 -9.72
C LEU A 145 11.80 5.18 -10.55
N SER A 146 10.92 6.16 -10.54
CA SER A 146 9.64 6.12 -11.24
C SER A 146 9.72 6.62 -12.68
N GLY A 147 10.79 7.29 -13.05
CA GLY A 147 10.94 7.96 -14.34
C GLY A 147 9.99 9.15 -14.53
N ARG A 148 9.36 9.65 -13.46
CA ARG A 148 8.43 10.78 -13.54
C ARG A 148 9.19 12.08 -13.71
N ASN A 149 8.76 12.87 -14.71
CA ASN A 149 9.20 14.25 -14.84
C ASN A 149 8.25 15.15 -14.02
N LEU A 150 8.79 15.80 -12.99
CA LEU A 150 8.02 16.70 -12.12
C LEU A 150 7.56 17.97 -12.84
N ASP A 151 8.32 18.45 -13.83
CA ASP A 151 7.96 19.65 -14.59
C ASP A 151 6.63 19.47 -15.32
N LEU A 152 6.32 18.26 -15.78
CA LEU A 152 5.04 17.93 -16.41
C LEU A 152 3.90 17.77 -15.39
N SER A 153 4.19 17.44 -14.14
CA SER A 153 3.18 17.30 -13.08
C SER A 153 2.83 18.66 -12.44
N LEU A 154 3.75 19.61 -12.42
CA LEU A 154 3.52 20.97 -11.91
C LEU A 154 2.56 21.79 -12.76
N ILE A 155 2.39 21.46 -14.05
CA ILE A 155 1.39 22.10 -14.92
C ILE A 155 -0.05 21.81 -14.45
N HIS A 156 -0.26 20.73 -13.68
CA HIS A 156 -1.56 20.35 -13.11
C HIS A 156 -1.74 20.73 -11.62
N ILE A 157 -0.74 21.33 -10.98
CA ILE A 157 -0.78 21.78 -9.57
C ILE A 157 -1.12 23.28 -9.46
N SER A 158 -1.60 23.92 -10.53
CA SER A 158 -1.99 25.33 -10.50
C SER A 158 -3.32 25.63 -9.76
N GLU A 159 -3.95 24.61 -9.14
CA GLU A 159 -5.07 24.82 -8.22
C GLU A 159 -4.80 24.17 -6.86
N PRO A 160 -4.66 24.97 -5.79
CA PRO A 160 -4.48 24.43 -4.43
C PRO A 160 -5.79 23.94 -3.80
N THR A 161 -6.77 23.53 -4.58
CA THR A 161 -8.12 23.24 -4.11
C THR A 161 -8.66 21.90 -4.55
N ARG A 162 -7.90 20.81 -4.39
CA ARG A 162 -8.50 19.48 -4.29
C ARG A 162 -7.84 18.73 -3.14
N PRO A 163 -8.52 18.61 -1.98
CA PRO A 163 -8.21 17.53 -1.06
C PRO A 163 -8.52 16.22 -1.80
N TYR A 164 -7.53 15.36 -1.90
CA TYR A 164 -7.66 14.00 -2.43
C TYR A 164 -7.90 13.03 -1.30
#